data_e8d3b2da63d421901bdfa8b94e260dc6
#
_entry.id   e8d3b2da63d421901bdfa8b94e260dc6
#
_cell.length_a   1.000
_cell.length_b   1.000
_cell.length_c   1.000
_cell.angle_alpha   90.00
_cell.angle_beta   90.00
_cell.angle_gamma   90.00
#
_symmetry.space_group_name_H-M   'P 1'
#
loop_
_entity.id
_entity.type
_entity.pdbx_description
1 polymer ?
#
loop_
_entity_poly.entity_id
_entity_poly.type
_entity_poly.pdbx_seq_one_letter_code
_entity_poly.pdbx_strand_id
1 'polypeptide(L)'
;MTTLRRAIALLLVTTSCGGEATDSAGGGGGNVGFGGAQDIGQFRAILDAGGIPGETTLDANGFFAEHYSESPPADCGQPLCVVARMAVGRDWVGGQDQAVVQLSLTTPVDPATVERRPLNLVVVIDTSGSMLEDDRIGYVRQGLHRLIDELEDGDRLALVTYANGVTEWSGLEEPIDRGTLHEVADQLAADGGTNIYDGLERGFQIATGAFDLERQNRVLLMSDGIPTAGNTDEGAILGMAEQYVSDGVGLTTIGVGLDFNVDLMRGLAERGAGSFYFLESPQAIAEVFGEELDYAMEPLALDVAVEVAADPRWHLGEVIGTRYWNGSGTEGGVTLPAVFVASRTSDQPGEYGRRGAGGALFVSMAPISGNPWKATGPVADVALSYRLPGSSEIITQRVAVASQASSEASDPWLSAESMAEHYAMYSMYLGLREATRQAEWSYQCAAAALDQLDRKADTWNQDAADEDIDADRALIARFRANLTALGAAPVGGDYAASCLGGGDGGTGDDVVYRDGPYACSAAGNGGGWWILALVALVYLRRRRP
;
A
#
# COMPACT_ATOMS: atom_id res chain seq x y z
N MET A 1 86.13 28.25 -4.15
CA MET A 1 85.88 28.19 -2.71
C MET A 1 84.39 28.37 -2.51
N THR A 2 83.64 27.28 -2.55
CA THR A 2 82.17 27.27 -2.59
C THR A 2 81.69 26.29 -1.54
N THR A 3 81.11 26.81 -0.53
CA THR A 3 80.53 26.04 0.60
C THR A 3 79.13 25.50 0.28
N LEU A 4 79.07 24.19 0.27
CA LEU A 4 77.86 23.41 0.05
C LEU A 4 76.96 23.40 1.34
N ARG A 5 75.81 24.02 1.33
CA ARG A 5 74.79 23.88 2.38
C ARG A 5 73.83 22.73 2.03
N ARG A 6 73.85 21.67 2.82
CA ARG A 6 72.92 20.57 2.77
C ARG A 6 71.60 21.04 3.46
N ALA A 7 70.51 21.05 2.71
CA ALA A 7 69.19 21.16 3.25
C ALA A 7 68.67 19.75 3.55
N ILE A 8 68.32 19.49 4.81
CA ILE A 8 67.58 18.27 5.27
C ILE A 8 66.10 18.51 5.05
N ALA A 9 65.52 17.80 4.10
CA ALA A 9 64.10 17.78 3.94
C ALA A 9 63.50 16.74 4.91
N LEU A 10 62.72 17.23 5.87
CA LEU A 10 61.94 16.40 6.79
C LEU A 10 60.66 15.91 6.03
N LEU A 11 60.63 14.62 5.69
CA LEU A 11 59.43 13.98 5.15
C LEU A 11 58.46 13.72 6.31
N LEU A 12 57.39 14.52 6.40
CA LEU A 12 56.21 14.20 7.20
C LEU A 12 55.39 13.15 6.43
N VAL A 13 55.48 11.90 6.86
CA VAL A 13 54.56 10.85 6.43
C VAL A 13 53.29 11.04 7.24
N THR A 14 52.29 11.64 6.63
CA THR A 14 50.90 11.58 7.12
C THR A 14 50.33 10.23 6.68
N THR A 15 50.24 9.27 7.60
CA THR A 15 49.40 8.09 7.43
C THR A 15 47.95 8.54 7.51
N SER A 16 47.35 8.80 6.35
CA SER A 16 45.90 8.80 6.25
C SER A 16 45.46 7.33 6.34
N CYS A 17 44.76 6.97 7.42
CA CYS A 17 43.91 5.78 7.41
C CYS A 17 42.77 6.06 6.43
N GLY A 18 42.97 5.78 5.16
CA GLY A 18 41.94 5.55 4.21
C GLY A 18 41.41 4.16 4.52
N GLY A 19 40.27 4.06 5.20
CA GLY A 19 39.48 2.85 5.15
C GLY A 19 39.03 2.71 3.71
N GLU A 20 39.62 1.80 2.97
CA GLU A 20 38.95 1.24 1.79
C GLU A 20 37.69 0.61 2.30
N ALA A 21 36.55 1.22 1.98
CA ALA A 21 35.27 0.51 1.98
C ALA A 21 35.50 -0.69 1.03
N THR A 22 35.67 -1.85 1.60
CA THR A 22 35.53 -3.08 0.86
C THR A 22 34.06 -3.11 0.49
N ASP A 23 33.77 -2.83 -0.78
CA ASP A 23 32.55 -3.29 -1.43
C ASP A 23 32.48 -4.81 -1.20
N SER A 24 31.86 -5.21 -0.10
CA SER A 24 31.34 -6.55 0.03
C SER A 24 30.17 -6.59 -0.95
N ALA A 25 30.38 -7.20 -2.10
CA ALA A 25 29.31 -7.72 -2.93
C ALA A 25 28.58 -8.83 -2.15
N GLY A 26 27.92 -8.45 -1.06
CA GLY A 26 26.86 -9.19 -0.45
C GLY A 26 25.64 -8.89 -1.28
N GLY A 27 25.01 -9.91 -1.87
CA GLY A 27 23.79 -9.76 -2.61
C GLY A 27 22.72 -9.09 -1.71
N GLY A 28 22.52 -7.79 -1.90
CA GLY A 28 21.44 -7.06 -1.26
C GLY A 28 20.12 -7.64 -1.75
N GLY A 29 19.16 -7.87 -0.86
CA GLY A 29 17.81 -8.20 -1.26
C GLY A 29 17.12 -6.94 -1.79
N GLY A 30 16.27 -7.09 -2.83
CA GLY A 30 15.36 -6.04 -3.26
C GLY A 30 14.02 -6.14 -2.52
N ASN A 31 13.36 -5.01 -2.29
CA ASN A 31 12.00 -4.96 -1.77
C ASN A 31 11.00 -5.44 -2.83
N VAL A 32 9.84 -5.88 -2.39
CA VAL A 32 8.78 -6.40 -3.25
C VAL A 32 7.48 -5.67 -2.94
N GLY A 33 6.85 -5.12 -3.98
CA GLY A 33 5.55 -4.49 -3.92
C GLY A 33 4.41 -5.50 -4.02
N PHE A 34 3.33 -5.27 -3.29
CA PHE A 34 2.16 -6.16 -3.23
C PHE A 34 1.10 -5.86 -4.28
N GLY A 35 1.31 -4.88 -5.14
CA GLY A 35 0.24 -4.29 -5.95
C GLY A 35 -0.74 -3.46 -5.10
N GLY A 36 -1.91 -3.10 -5.66
CA GLY A 36 -2.86 -2.25 -4.96
C GLY A 36 -2.36 -0.82 -4.79
N ALA A 37 -2.77 -0.13 -3.70
CA ALA A 37 -2.38 1.27 -3.48
C ALA A 37 -0.86 1.43 -3.34
N GLN A 38 -0.31 2.40 -4.08
CA GLN A 38 1.12 2.71 -4.09
C GLN A 38 1.42 4.04 -3.40
N ASP A 39 0.41 4.78 -2.99
CA ASP A 39 0.54 6.08 -2.33
C ASP A 39 -0.67 6.42 -1.44
N ILE A 40 -0.51 7.49 -0.65
CA ILE A 40 -1.57 8.15 0.08
C ILE A 40 -1.88 9.55 -0.48
N GLY A 41 -1.75 9.72 -1.80
CA GLY A 41 -1.88 11.01 -2.50
C GLY A 41 -3.19 11.72 -2.21
N GLN A 42 -4.32 11.00 -2.17
CA GLN A 42 -5.62 11.59 -1.83
C GLN A 42 -5.63 12.17 -0.40
N PHE A 43 -5.04 11.46 0.58
CA PHE A 43 -4.91 11.95 1.95
C PHE A 43 -4.12 13.27 1.99
N ARG A 44 -2.98 13.33 1.29
CA ARG A 44 -2.17 14.55 1.18
C ARG A 44 -2.92 15.70 0.53
N ALA A 45 -3.57 15.44 -0.60
CA ALA A 45 -4.28 16.46 -1.36
C ALA A 45 -5.45 17.07 -0.58
N ILE A 46 -6.17 16.28 0.22
CA ILE A 46 -7.22 16.80 1.13
C ILE A 46 -6.60 17.72 2.19
N LEU A 47 -5.45 17.34 2.76
CA LEU A 47 -4.75 18.19 3.74
C LEU A 47 -4.25 19.49 3.10
N ASP A 48 -3.73 19.45 1.88
CA ASP A 48 -3.24 20.63 1.14
C ASP A 48 -4.38 21.59 0.79
N ALA A 49 -5.58 21.06 0.54
CA ALA A 49 -6.80 21.86 0.37
C ALA A 49 -7.35 22.45 1.69
N GLY A 50 -6.72 22.19 2.83
CA GLY A 50 -7.18 22.66 4.17
C GLY A 50 -8.28 21.80 4.78
N GLY A 51 -8.58 20.64 4.18
CA GLY A 51 -9.58 19.68 4.66
C GLY A 51 -9.05 18.74 5.74
N ILE A 52 -9.96 17.89 6.23
CA ILE A 52 -9.67 16.80 7.16
C ILE A 52 -9.91 15.48 6.43
N PRO A 53 -8.88 14.67 6.20
CA PRO A 53 -9.04 13.40 5.51
C PRO A 53 -9.76 12.36 6.38
N GLY A 54 -10.61 11.56 5.76
CA GLY A 54 -11.25 10.41 6.42
C GLY A 54 -10.34 9.18 6.46
N GLU A 55 -10.68 8.19 7.31
CA GLU A 55 -9.91 6.96 7.50
C GLU A 55 -9.69 6.19 6.18
N THR A 56 -10.67 6.20 5.28
CA THR A 56 -10.59 5.47 3.99
C THR A 56 -9.55 6.04 3.03
N THR A 57 -9.11 7.29 3.23
CA THR A 57 -8.08 7.92 2.40
C THR A 57 -6.66 7.59 2.85
N LEU A 58 -6.48 7.03 4.06
CA LEU A 58 -5.20 6.54 4.57
C LEU A 58 -5.09 5.03 4.34
N ASP A 59 -4.68 4.65 3.15
CA ASP A 59 -4.45 3.24 2.85
C ASP A 59 -3.14 2.75 3.44
N ALA A 60 -3.16 1.61 4.13
CA ALA A 60 -1.97 1.06 4.77
C ALA A 60 -0.92 0.62 3.76
N ASN A 61 -1.35 -0.04 2.67
CA ASN A 61 -0.42 -0.50 1.65
C ASN A 61 0.21 0.68 0.92
N GLY A 62 -0.60 1.69 0.55
CA GLY A 62 -0.11 2.93 -0.04
C GLY A 62 0.84 3.70 0.88
N PHE A 63 0.52 3.76 2.18
CA PHE A 63 1.41 4.37 3.17
C PHE A 63 2.76 3.64 3.25
N PHE A 64 2.73 2.31 3.32
CA PHE A 64 3.97 1.51 3.39
C PHE A 64 4.78 1.54 2.08
N ALA A 65 4.11 1.64 0.93
CA ALA A 65 4.78 1.77 -0.37
C ALA A 65 5.54 3.10 -0.55
N GLU A 66 5.26 4.11 0.28
CA GLU A 66 6.00 5.36 0.34
C GLU A 66 7.18 5.35 1.31
N HIS A 67 7.38 4.29 2.09
CA HIS A 67 8.45 4.18 3.08
C HIS A 67 9.48 3.16 2.65
N TYR A 68 10.69 3.63 2.39
CA TYR A 68 11.81 2.74 2.15
C TYR A 68 12.28 2.14 3.47
N SER A 69 12.54 0.86 3.46
CA SER A 69 13.27 0.17 4.52
C SER A 69 14.25 -0.80 3.89
N GLU A 70 15.45 -0.90 4.46
CA GLU A 70 16.46 -1.80 3.93
C GLU A 70 15.94 -3.25 3.92
N SER A 71 15.93 -3.86 2.74
CA SER A 71 15.54 -5.25 2.57
C SER A 71 16.55 -6.19 3.21
N PRO A 72 16.08 -7.20 3.96
CA PRO A 72 16.97 -8.28 4.36
C PRO A 72 17.50 -9.02 3.14
N PRO A 73 18.68 -9.63 3.24
CA PRO A 73 19.20 -10.47 2.18
C PRO A 73 18.18 -11.55 1.76
N ALA A 74 17.97 -11.69 0.44
CA ALA A 74 17.13 -12.73 -0.12
C ALA A 74 17.94 -14.04 -0.26
N ASP A 75 18.27 -14.66 0.86
CA ASP A 75 19.16 -15.82 0.96
C ASP A 75 18.44 -17.18 1.00
N CYS A 76 17.14 -17.20 0.74
CA CYS A 76 16.34 -18.43 0.73
C CYS A 76 16.61 -19.34 -0.49
N GLY A 77 17.42 -18.89 -1.46
CA GLY A 77 17.75 -19.64 -2.67
C GLY A 77 16.63 -19.69 -3.70
N GLN A 78 15.61 -18.84 -3.57
CA GLN A 78 14.46 -18.75 -4.47
C GLN A 78 14.32 -17.33 -5.01
N PRO A 79 13.62 -17.11 -6.14
CA PRO A 79 13.38 -15.78 -6.70
C PRO A 79 12.57 -14.85 -5.78
N LEU A 80 11.74 -15.38 -4.91
CA LEU A 80 10.96 -14.65 -3.91
C LEU A 80 11.13 -15.31 -2.55
N CYS A 81 11.47 -14.52 -1.53
CA CYS A 81 11.66 -14.98 -0.16
C CYS A 81 10.66 -14.29 0.78
N VAL A 82 10.16 -15.01 1.77
CA VAL A 82 9.44 -14.42 2.90
C VAL A 82 10.37 -14.23 4.09
N VAL A 83 10.29 -13.05 4.70
CA VAL A 83 10.99 -12.73 5.94
C VAL A 83 9.95 -12.34 6.97
N ALA A 84 10.05 -12.90 8.16
CA ALA A 84 9.18 -12.60 9.28
C ALA A 84 10.00 -12.09 10.45
N ARG A 85 9.64 -10.92 10.99
CA ARG A 85 10.29 -10.27 12.12
C ARG A 85 9.26 -9.87 13.16
N MET A 86 9.68 -9.72 14.38
CA MET A 86 8.78 -9.38 15.47
C MET A 86 9.31 -8.20 16.26
N ALA A 87 8.38 -7.35 16.69
CA ALA A 87 8.61 -6.34 17.70
C ALA A 87 7.64 -6.53 18.87
N VAL A 88 8.10 -6.17 20.07
CA VAL A 88 7.27 -5.98 21.25
C VAL A 88 7.58 -4.59 21.79
N GLY A 89 6.56 -3.74 21.88
CA GLY A 89 6.74 -2.34 22.25
C GLY A 89 5.46 -1.73 22.77
N ARG A 90 5.40 -0.40 22.72
CA ARG A 90 4.18 0.37 22.99
C ARG A 90 3.82 1.20 21.79
N ASP A 91 2.52 1.27 21.48
CA ASP A 91 2.08 2.19 20.44
C ASP A 91 2.42 3.65 20.80
N TRP A 92 2.65 4.46 19.78
CA TRP A 92 3.19 5.80 19.98
C TRP A 92 2.17 6.81 20.47
N VAL A 93 0.88 6.51 20.35
CA VAL A 93 -0.21 7.44 20.71
C VAL A 93 -0.90 7.00 21.98
N GLY A 94 -1.45 5.80 22.04
CA GLY A 94 -2.20 5.29 23.18
C GLY A 94 -1.32 4.73 24.30
N GLY A 95 -0.05 4.41 24.02
CA GLY A 95 0.90 3.83 24.98
C GLY A 95 0.59 2.40 25.40
N GLN A 96 -0.28 1.71 24.63
CA GLN A 96 -0.64 0.31 24.91
C GLN A 96 0.48 -0.65 24.51
N ASP A 97 0.71 -1.67 25.35
CA ASP A 97 1.64 -2.75 25.01
C ASP A 97 1.16 -3.51 23.78
N GLN A 98 2.05 -3.71 22.82
CA GLN A 98 1.75 -4.41 21.58
C GLN A 98 2.86 -5.36 21.18
N ALA A 99 2.49 -6.43 20.51
CA ALA A 99 3.40 -7.31 19.82
C ALA A 99 2.95 -7.40 18.37
N VAL A 100 3.87 -7.29 17.44
CA VAL A 100 3.58 -7.29 16.00
C VAL A 100 4.60 -8.13 15.26
N VAL A 101 4.12 -8.96 14.34
CA VAL A 101 4.95 -9.67 13.35
C VAL A 101 4.85 -8.93 12.03
N GLN A 102 5.98 -8.46 11.55
CA GLN A 102 6.13 -7.89 10.21
C GLN A 102 6.49 -9.02 9.25
N LEU A 103 5.78 -9.06 8.12
CA LEU A 103 6.03 -9.95 7.00
C LEU A 103 6.42 -9.11 5.80
N SER A 104 7.63 -9.31 5.28
CA SER A 104 8.07 -8.73 4.02
C SER A 104 8.41 -9.82 3.02
N LEU A 105 8.24 -9.48 1.76
CA LEU A 105 8.72 -10.27 0.65
C LEU A 105 10.00 -9.61 0.12
N THR A 106 11.02 -10.40 -0.14
CA THR A 106 12.29 -9.92 -0.69
C THR A 106 12.69 -10.76 -1.89
N THR A 107 13.50 -10.19 -2.77
CA THR A 107 13.97 -10.86 -3.98
C THR A 107 15.46 -10.63 -4.20
N PRO A 108 16.22 -11.62 -4.70
CA PRO A 108 17.59 -11.39 -5.18
C PRO A 108 17.63 -10.72 -6.56
N VAL A 109 16.47 -10.47 -7.17
CA VAL A 109 16.39 -9.82 -8.50
C VAL A 109 16.74 -8.35 -8.34
N ASP A 110 17.75 -7.90 -9.06
CA ASP A 110 18.09 -6.48 -9.15
C ASP A 110 17.10 -5.78 -10.09
N PRO A 111 16.36 -4.76 -9.61
CA PRO A 111 15.42 -3.99 -10.43
C PRO A 111 16.03 -3.53 -11.76
N ALA A 112 17.28 -3.07 -11.74
CA ALA A 112 17.98 -2.58 -12.93
C ALA A 112 18.27 -3.66 -13.99
N THR A 113 18.10 -4.94 -13.63
CA THR A 113 18.32 -6.08 -14.55
C THR A 113 17.01 -6.71 -15.06
N VAL A 114 15.87 -6.20 -14.63
CA VAL A 114 14.56 -6.69 -15.10
C VAL A 114 14.35 -6.19 -16.53
N GLU A 115 14.40 -7.11 -17.49
CA GLU A 115 14.03 -6.80 -18.87
C GLU A 115 12.50 -6.82 -19.00
N ARG A 116 11.93 -5.67 -19.34
CA ARG A 116 10.50 -5.53 -19.58
C ARG A 116 10.11 -6.25 -20.87
N ARG A 117 9.10 -7.11 -20.80
CA ARG A 117 8.49 -7.66 -22.03
C ARG A 117 7.71 -6.56 -22.77
N PRO A 118 7.66 -6.59 -24.11
CA PRO A 118 6.84 -5.64 -24.86
C PRO A 118 5.39 -5.61 -24.37
N LEU A 119 4.75 -4.44 -24.39
CA LEU A 119 3.40 -4.24 -23.89
C LEU A 119 2.34 -4.49 -24.97
N ASN A 120 1.22 -5.08 -24.58
CA ASN A 120 -0.10 -4.90 -25.16
C ASN A 120 -0.91 -4.09 -24.15
N LEU A 121 -0.89 -2.76 -24.26
CA LEU A 121 -1.51 -1.84 -23.31
C LEU A 121 -2.78 -1.25 -23.89
N VAL A 122 -3.90 -1.40 -23.20
CA VAL A 122 -5.16 -0.73 -23.52
C VAL A 122 -5.43 0.32 -22.46
N VAL A 123 -5.39 1.59 -22.81
CA VAL A 123 -5.72 2.69 -21.90
C VAL A 123 -7.21 3.01 -22.04
N VAL A 124 -7.92 2.89 -20.93
CA VAL A 124 -9.37 3.17 -20.80
C VAL A 124 -9.53 4.46 -20.01
N ILE A 125 -10.07 5.49 -20.64
CA ILE A 125 -10.08 6.85 -20.11
C ILE A 125 -11.51 7.29 -19.86
N ASP A 126 -11.76 7.75 -18.65
CA ASP A 126 -12.96 8.44 -18.27
C ASP A 126 -13.02 9.82 -18.95
N THR A 127 -14.09 10.06 -19.68
CA THR A 127 -14.40 11.37 -20.27
C THR A 127 -15.78 11.85 -19.84
N SER A 128 -16.23 11.45 -18.66
CA SER A 128 -17.49 11.92 -18.06
C SER A 128 -17.42 13.40 -17.66
N GLY A 129 -18.58 13.99 -17.38
CA GLY A 129 -18.69 15.41 -17.06
C GLY A 129 -17.91 15.84 -15.82
N SER A 130 -17.73 14.96 -14.82
CA SER A 130 -16.91 15.20 -13.61
C SER A 130 -15.44 15.46 -13.93
N MET A 131 -14.92 14.90 -15.03
CA MET A 131 -13.54 15.13 -15.48
C MET A 131 -13.24 16.56 -15.92
N LEU A 132 -14.25 17.46 -16.01
CA LEU A 132 -14.06 18.90 -16.20
C LEU A 132 -13.65 19.62 -14.91
N GLU A 133 -13.98 19.06 -13.75
CA GLU A 133 -13.67 19.67 -12.48
C GLU A 133 -12.15 19.66 -12.22
N ASP A 134 -11.64 20.77 -11.68
CA ASP A 134 -10.22 20.93 -11.32
C ASP A 134 -9.22 20.53 -12.44
N ASP A 135 -9.65 20.64 -13.72
CA ASP A 135 -8.85 20.27 -14.90
C ASP A 135 -8.39 18.80 -14.90
N ARG A 136 -9.19 17.86 -14.32
CA ARG A 136 -8.87 16.42 -14.29
C ARG A 136 -8.52 15.87 -15.67
N ILE A 137 -9.29 16.24 -16.71
CA ILE A 137 -9.00 15.83 -18.08
C ILE A 137 -7.65 16.40 -18.58
N GLY A 138 -7.20 17.54 -18.06
CA GLY A 138 -5.89 18.11 -18.35
C GLY A 138 -4.76 17.25 -17.76
N TYR A 139 -4.91 16.75 -16.54
CA TYR A 139 -3.96 15.78 -15.95
C TYR A 139 -3.92 14.49 -16.76
N VAL A 140 -5.07 13.96 -17.18
CA VAL A 140 -5.14 12.76 -18.02
C VAL A 140 -4.40 12.98 -19.36
N ARG A 141 -4.60 14.12 -20.03
CA ARG A 141 -3.87 14.46 -21.27
C ARG A 141 -2.36 14.48 -21.05
N GLN A 142 -1.89 15.14 -19.99
CA GLN A 142 -0.46 15.21 -19.66
C GLN A 142 0.11 13.82 -19.38
N GLY A 143 -0.59 13.00 -18.57
CA GLY A 143 -0.18 11.63 -18.31
C GLY A 143 -0.13 10.77 -19.56
N LEU A 144 -1.14 10.91 -20.45
CA LEU A 144 -1.17 10.17 -21.71
C LEU A 144 -0.05 10.58 -22.67
N HIS A 145 0.26 11.88 -22.78
CA HIS A 145 1.42 12.34 -23.56
C HIS A 145 2.72 11.72 -23.02
N ARG A 146 2.91 11.72 -21.70
CA ARG A 146 4.09 11.12 -21.06
C ARG A 146 4.16 9.61 -21.33
N LEU A 147 3.06 8.88 -21.15
CA LEU A 147 2.98 7.45 -21.44
C LEU A 147 3.36 7.14 -22.91
N ILE A 148 2.83 7.92 -23.87
CA ILE A 148 3.13 7.74 -25.31
C ILE A 148 4.62 7.94 -25.59
N ASP A 149 5.26 8.91 -24.92
CA ASP A 149 6.68 9.19 -25.09
C ASP A 149 7.57 8.08 -24.52
N GLU A 150 7.17 7.42 -23.43
CA GLU A 150 7.92 6.35 -22.76
C GLU A 150 7.75 4.96 -23.41
N LEU A 151 6.79 4.76 -24.31
CA LEU A 151 6.64 3.48 -25.00
C LEU A 151 7.90 3.11 -25.77
N GLU A 152 8.26 1.85 -25.76
CA GLU A 152 9.42 1.31 -26.47
C GLU A 152 9.07 0.71 -27.84
N ASP A 153 10.10 0.41 -28.64
CA ASP A 153 9.91 -0.32 -29.90
C ASP A 153 9.38 -1.72 -29.61
N GLY A 154 8.29 -2.09 -30.28
CA GLY A 154 7.60 -3.36 -30.06
C GLY A 154 6.40 -3.27 -29.12
N ASP A 155 6.20 -2.16 -28.38
CA ASP A 155 4.98 -1.94 -27.62
C ASP A 155 3.77 -1.68 -28.54
N ARG A 156 2.57 -1.99 -28.03
CA ARG A 156 1.29 -1.70 -28.67
C ARG A 156 0.39 -0.95 -27.70
N LEU A 157 -0.24 0.12 -28.17
CA LEU A 157 -1.15 0.94 -27.38
C LEU A 157 -2.49 1.08 -28.08
N ALA A 158 -3.58 0.74 -27.40
CA ALA A 158 -4.94 1.07 -27.79
C ALA A 158 -5.53 2.12 -26.86
N LEU A 159 -6.29 3.06 -27.40
CA LEU A 159 -6.99 4.10 -26.64
C LEU A 159 -8.50 3.91 -26.75
N VAL A 160 -9.14 3.85 -25.59
CA VAL A 160 -10.58 3.74 -25.41
C VAL A 160 -11.03 4.85 -24.47
N THR A 161 -12.08 5.58 -24.83
CA THR A 161 -12.73 6.51 -23.91
C THR A 161 -14.15 6.05 -23.59
N TYR A 162 -14.62 6.41 -22.41
CA TYR A 162 -16.01 6.17 -22.03
C TYR A 162 -16.63 7.37 -21.32
N ALA A 163 -17.94 7.52 -21.51
CA ALA A 163 -18.81 8.44 -20.81
C ALA A 163 -20.19 7.78 -20.66
N ASN A 164 -21.25 8.22 -21.38
CA ASN A 164 -22.49 7.45 -21.52
C ASN A 164 -22.32 6.23 -22.43
N GLY A 165 -21.36 6.24 -23.33
CA GLY A 165 -21.01 5.17 -24.26
C GLY A 165 -19.50 5.07 -24.40
N VAL A 166 -19.04 4.09 -25.18
CA VAL A 166 -17.63 3.78 -25.38
C VAL A 166 -17.18 4.21 -26.78
N THR A 167 -16.00 4.81 -26.89
CA THR A 167 -15.36 5.19 -28.16
C THR A 167 -13.97 4.57 -28.23
N GLU A 168 -13.68 3.84 -29.29
CA GLU A 168 -12.35 3.34 -29.63
C GLU A 168 -11.66 4.33 -30.58
N TRP A 169 -10.50 4.83 -30.16
CA TRP A 169 -9.71 5.79 -30.93
C TRP A 169 -8.61 5.11 -31.73
N SER A 170 -8.01 4.06 -31.18
CA SER A 170 -6.97 3.27 -31.81
C SER A 170 -7.03 1.81 -31.35
N GLY A 171 -6.54 0.89 -32.19
CA GLY A 171 -6.30 -0.51 -31.83
C GLY A 171 -4.86 -0.76 -31.38
N LEU A 172 -4.55 -2.01 -31.00
CA LEU A 172 -3.20 -2.45 -30.69
C LEU A 172 -2.39 -2.67 -31.98
N GLU A 173 -1.82 -1.59 -32.51
CA GLU A 173 -1.07 -1.56 -33.77
C GLU A 173 0.44 -1.55 -33.53
N GLU A 174 1.19 -2.11 -34.50
CA GLU A 174 2.65 -2.11 -34.51
C GLU A 174 3.15 -1.86 -35.96
N PRO A 175 4.01 -0.86 -36.20
CA PRO A 175 4.55 0.10 -35.21
C PRO A 175 3.50 1.10 -34.69
N ILE A 176 3.74 1.61 -33.50
CA ILE A 176 2.87 2.63 -32.89
C ILE A 176 2.95 3.93 -33.70
N ASP A 177 1.80 4.50 -34.06
CA ASP A 177 1.70 5.85 -34.57
C ASP A 177 1.55 6.86 -33.40
N ARG A 178 2.68 7.25 -32.80
CA ARG A 178 2.71 8.20 -31.68
C ARG A 178 2.10 9.56 -32.06
N GLY A 179 2.27 10.00 -33.30
CA GLY A 179 1.70 11.27 -33.77
C GLY A 179 0.19 11.28 -33.66
N THR A 180 -0.46 10.25 -34.20
CA THR A 180 -1.92 10.08 -34.09
C THR A 180 -2.37 9.94 -32.62
N LEU A 181 -1.63 9.21 -31.79
CA LEU A 181 -1.97 9.06 -30.37
C LEU A 181 -1.90 10.40 -29.60
N HIS A 182 -0.90 11.23 -29.86
CA HIS A 182 -0.81 12.57 -29.30
C HIS A 182 -1.97 13.47 -29.75
N GLU A 183 -2.36 13.40 -31.05
CA GLU A 183 -3.52 14.14 -31.55
C GLU A 183 -4.83 13.69 -30.87
N VAL A 184 -4.99 12.40 -30.60
CA VAL A 184 -6.13 11.86 -29.83
C VAL A 184 -6.12 12.41 -28.41
N ALA A 185 -4.96 12.40 -27.73
CA ALA A 185 -4.82 12.93 -26.38
C ALA A 185 -5.27 14.40 -26.31
N ASP A 186 -4.85 15.23 -27.27
CA ASP A 186 -5.24 16.64 -27.34
C ASP A 186 -6.75 16.84 -27.58
N GLN A 187 -7.42 15.90 -28.25
CA GLN A 187 -8.85 15.96 -28.56
C GLN A 187 -9.76 15.46 -27.45
N LEU A 188 -9.22 14.83 -26.39
CA LEU A 188 -10.04 14.36 -25.27
C LEU A 188 -10.86 15.52 -24.71
N ALA A 189 -12.14 15.31 -24.57
CA ALA A 189 -13.08 16.29 -24.01
C ALA A 189 -14.06 15.55 -23.10
N ALA A 190 -14.38 16.15 -21.97
CA ALA A 190 -15.25 15.54 -20.97
C ALA A 190 -16.70 16.01 -21.16
N ASP A 191 -17.64 15.04 -21.14
CA ASP A 191 -19.10 15.25 -21.18
C ASP A 191 -19.84 13.96 -20.82
N GLY A 192 -21.06 14.06 -20.31
CA GLY A 192 -21.95 12.92 -20.07
C GLY A 192 -21.78 12.25 -18.71
N GLY A 193 -22.27 11.02 -18.60
CA GLY A 193 -22.21 10.18 -17.39
C GLY A 193 -21.02 9.24 -17.42
N THR A 194 -20.88 8.41 -16.36
CA THR A 194 -19.71 7.55 -16.11
C THR A 194 -20.10 6.08 -16.20
N ASN A 195 -19.96 5.48 -17.38
CA ASN A 195 -20.23 4.05 -17.61
C ASN A 195 -18.92 3.25 -17.57
N ILE A 196 -18.36 3.10 -16.38
CA ILE A 196 -17.11 2.39 -16.12
C ILE A 196 -17.17 0.93 -16.58
N TYR A 197 -18.32 0.25 -16.39
CA TYR A 197 -18.47 -1.16 -16.73
C TYR A 197 -18.22 -1.40 -18.22
N ASP A 198 -18.93 -0.71 -19.10
CA ASP A 198 -18.78 -0.91 -20.54
C ASP A 198 -17.41 -0.45 -21.05
N GLY A 199 -16.85 0.61 -20.46
CA GLY A 199 -15.49 1.08 -20.78
C GLY A 199 -14.43 0.02 -20.47
N LEU A 200 -14.44 -0.52 -19.26
CA LEU A 200 -13.52 -1.58 -18.84
C LEU A 200 -13.74 -2.88 -19.63
N GLU A 201 -14.99 -3.31 -19.81
CA GLU A 201 -15.31 -4.51 -20.59
C GLU A 201 -14.72 -4.40 -21.99
N ARG A 202 -14.87 -3.22 -22.64
CA ARG A 202 -14.29 -3.01 -23.97
C ARG A 202 -12.76 -3.03 -23.95
N GLY A 203 -12.14 -2.39 -22.98
CA GLY A 203 -10.69 -2.44 -22.80
C GLY A 203 -10.17 -3.87 -22.66
N PHE A 204 -10.80 -4.67 -21.82
CA PHE A 204 -10.45 -6.07 -21.64
C PHE A 204 -10.69 -6.93 -22.89
N GLN A 205 -11.78 -6.70 -23.62
CA GLN A 205 -12.05 -7.41 -24.90
C GLN A 205 -10.95 -7.14 -25.93
N ILE A 206 -10.45 -5.91 -26.04
CA ILE A 206 -9.34 -5.55 -26.94
C ILE A 206 -8.06 -6.28 -26.50
N ALA A 207 -7.70 -6.19 -25.21
CA ALA A 207 -6.51 -6.83 -24.68
C ALA A 207 -6.54 -8.35 -24.84
N THR A 208 -7.68 -9.00 -24.54
CA THR A 208 -7.87 -10.45 -24.71
C THR A 208 -7.83 -10.86 -26.20
N GLY A 209 -8.41 -10.03 -27.08
CA GLY A 209 -8.40 -10.29 -28.52
C GLY A 209 -7.00 -10.27 -29.15
N ALA A 210 -6.05 -9.57 -28.53
CA ALA A 210 -4.65 -9.48 -28.94
C ALA A 210 -3.70 -10.15 -27.93
N PHE A 211 -4.21 -11.04 -27.07
CA PHE A 211 -3.44 -11.69 -26.02
C PHE A 211 -2.22 -12.43 -26.59
N ASP A 212 -1.05 -12.17 -25.98
CA ASP A 212 0.22 -12.76 -26.38
C ASP A 212 1.05 -13.08 -25.12
N LEU A 213 1.49 -14.34 -24.98
CA LEU A 213 2.30 -14.79 -23.85
C LEU A 213 3.71 -14.15 -23.79
N GLU A 214 4.21 -13.71 -24.95
CA GLU A 214 5.51 -13.04 -25.05
C GLU A 214 5.44 -11.55 -24.68
N ARG A 215 4.23 -11.04 -24.34
CA ARG A 215 3.95 -9.66 -24.03
C ARG A 215 3.30 -9.51 -22.66
N GLN A 216 3.41 -8.33 -22.07
CA GLN A 216 2.57 -7.94 -20.96
C GLN A 216 1.21 -7.47 -21.48
N ASN A 217 0.15 -8.18 -21.10
CA ASN A 217 -1.21 -7.84 -21.50
C ASN A 217 -1.89 -7.06 -20.37
N ARG A 218 -2.11 -5.76 -20.58
CA ARG A 218 -2.58 -4.86 -19.51
C ARG A 218 -3.69 -3.93 -19.97
N VAL A 219 -4.59 -3.65 -19.04
CA VAL A 219 -5.53 -2.52 -19.11
C VAL A 219 -5.09 -1.47 -18.09
N LEU A 220 -5.08 -0.21 -18.48
CA LEU A 220 -4.82 0.94 -17.62
C LEU A 220 -6.09 1.81 -17.59
N LEU A 221 -6.75 1.90 -16.45
CA LEU A 221 -7.95 2.72 -16.26
C LEU A 221 -7.57 4.07 -15.64
N MET A 222 -7.97 5.17 -16.28
CA MET A 222 -7.89 6.52 -15.72
C MET A 222 -9.30 7.05 -15.49
N SER A 223 -9.66 7.37 -14.25
CA SER A 223 -11.02 7.76 -13.89
C SER A 223 -11.07 8.53 -12.59
N ASP A 224 -12.16 9.29 -12.39
CA ASP A 224 -12.57 9.76 -11.07
C ASP A 224 -13.44 8.70 -10.31
N GLY A 225 -13.69 7.55 -10.91
CA GLY A 225 -14.15 6.31 -10.27
C GLY A 225 -15.56 6.31 -9.70
N ILE A 226 -16.45 7.25 -10.04
CA ILE A 226 -17.86 7.24 -9.59
C ILE A 226 -18.77 6.77 -10.72
N PRO A 227 -19.22 5.50 -10.74
CA PRO A 227 -20.12 5.01 -11.78
C PRO A 227 -21.52 5.65 -11.65
N THR A 228 -21.98 6.33 -12.70
CA THR A 228 -23.29 7.00 -12.75
C THR A 228 -24.17 6.53 -13.89
N ALA A 229 -23.66 5.73 -14.81
CA ALA A 229 -24.35 5.21 -15.98
C ALA A 229 -24.00 3.73 -16.22
N GLY A 230 -24.80 3.04 -17.02
CA GLY A 230 -24.62 1.63 -17.31
C GLY A 230 -24.81 0.74 -16.09
N ASN A 231 -23.98 -0.29 -15.94
CA ASN A 231 -23.97 -1.12 -14.74
C ASN A 231 -23.12 -0.42 -13.65
N THR A 232 -23.80 0.07 -12.60
CA THR A 232 -23.18 0.77 -11.46
C THR A 232 -22.94 -0.12 -10.25
N ASP A 233 -23.17 -1.43 -10.36
CA ASP A 233 -22.92 -2.38 -9.28
C ASP A 233 -21.40 -2.64 -9.17
N GLU A 234 -20.82 -2.19 -8.08
CA GLU A 234 -19.38 -2.31 -7.82
C GLU A 234 -18.92 -3.77 -7.79
N GLY A 235 -19.74 -4.67 -7.23
CA GLY A 235 -19.44 -6.09 -7.19
C GLY A 235 -19.36 -6.69 -8.59
N ALA A 236 -20.23 -6.26 -9.51
CA ALA A 236 -20.19 -6.69 -10.91
C ALA A 236 -18.97 -6.14 -11.65
N ILE A 237 -18.60 -4.88 -11.39
CA ILE A 237 -17.39 -4.25 -11.98
C ILE A 237 -16.12 -4.97 -11.51
N LEU A 238 -15.99 -5.22 -10.20
CA LEU A 238 -14.87 -5.94 -9.61
C LEU A 238 -14.79 -7.39 -10.10
N GLY A 239 -15.93 -8.11 -10.15
CA GLY A 239 -15.98 -9.50 -10.62
C GLY A 239 -15.61 -9.65 -12.10
N MET A 240 -15.92 -8.66 -12.93
CA MET A 240 -15.48 -8.63 -14.32
C MET A 240 -13.94 -8.55 -14.39
N ALA A 241 -13.32 -7.63 -13.64
CA ALA A 241 -11.86 -7.50 -13.61
C ALA A 241 -11.18 -8.81 -13.16
N GLU A 242 -11.66 -9.46 -12.10
CA GLU A 242 -11.14 -10.76 -11.64
C GLU A 242 -11.17 -11.83 -12.73
N GLN A 243 -12.24 -11.87 -13.52
CA GLN A 243 -12.36 -12.85 -14.60
C GLN A 243 -11.26 -12.65 -15.65
N TYR A 244 -11.06 -11.42 -16.14
CA TYR A 244 -10.04 -11.15 -17.17
C TYR A 244 -8.61 -11.32 -16.65
N VAL A 245 -8.38 -11.06 -15.36
CA VAL A 245 -7.09 -11.34 -14.72
C VAL A 245 -6.79 -12.83 -14.69
N SER A 246 -7.79 -13.67 -14.45
CA SER A 246 -7.62 -15.13 -14.53
C SER A 246 -7.25 -15.61 -15.96
N ASP A 247 -7.60 -14.83 -16.99
CA ASP A 247 -7.23 -15.05 -18.37
C ASP A 247 -5.85 -14.44 -18.75
N GLY A 248 -5.17 -13.81 -17.78
CA GLY A 248 -3.81 -13.27 -17.93
C GLY A 248 -3.74 -11.79 -18.33
N VAL A 249 -4.84 -11.04 -18.27
CA VAL A 249 -4.88 -9.58 -18.55
C VAL A 249 -4.93 -8.81 -17.25
N GLY A 250 -3.85 -8.12 -16.89
CA GLY A 250 -3.78 -7.32 -15.66
C GLY A 250 -4.47 -5.95 -15.78
N LEU A 251 -4.83 -5.35 -14.64
CA LEU A 251 -5.48 -4.04 -14.57
C LEU A 251 -4.76 -3.13 -13.57
N THR A 252 -4.24 -2.01 -14.04
CA THR A 252 -3.75 -0.90 -13.23
C THR A 252 -4.76 0.23 -13.27
N THR A 253 -4.95 0.94 -12.17
CA THR A 253 -5.91 2.05 -12.08
C THR A 253 -5.23 3.32 -11.61
N ILE A 254 -5.64 4.44 -12.20
CA ILE A 254 -5.16 5.77 -11.85
C ILE A 254 -6.36 6.64 -11.49
N GLY A 255 -6.41 7.06 -10.23
CA GLY A 255 -7.42 7.98 -9.73
C GLY A 255 -7.06 9.43 -10.02
N VAL A 256 -8.04 10.24 -10.44
CA VAL A 256 -7.86 11.66 -10.77
C VAL A 256 -8.89 12.50 -10.03
N GLY A 257 -8.44 13.56 -9.32
CA GLY A 257 -9.32 14.41 -8.53
C GLY A 257 -9.57 13.93 -7.11
N LEU A 258 -10.15 14.77 -6.24
CA LEU A 258 -10.32 14.47 -4.81
C LEU A 258 -11.59 13.67 -4.50
N ASP A 259 -12.65 13.91 -5.26
CA ASP A 259 -13.98 13.36 -4.99
C ASP A 259 -14.24 12.15 -5.90
N PHE A 260 -13.56 11.03 -5.64
CA PHE A 260 -13.74 9.80 -6.40
C PHE A 260 -13.93 8.58 -5.49
N ASN A 261 -14.42 7.49 -6.07
CA ASN A 261 -14.59 6.22 -5.35
C ASN A 261 -13.24 5.48 -5.24
N VAL A 262 -12.46 5.88 -4.24
CA VAL A 262 -11.14 5.30 -3.98
C VAL A 262 -11.21 3.79 -3.70
N ASP A 263 -12.30 3.31 -3.07
CA ASP A 263 -12.46 1.90 -2.74
C ASP A 263 -12.66 1.05 -3.98
N LEU A 264 -13.43 1.55 -4.96
CA LEU A 264 -13.60 0.88 -6.26
C LEU A 264 -12.29 0.85 -7.04
N MET A 265 -11.58 1.97 -7.17
CA MET A 265 -10.35 2.06 -7.95
C MET A 265 -9.23 1.17 -7.37
N ARG A 266 -9.05 1.21 -6.04
CA ARG A 266 -8.13 0.29 -5.35
C ARG A 266 -8.53 -1.17 -5.50
N GLY A 267 -9.81 -1.47 -5.27
CA GLY A 267 -10.32 -2.83 -5.40
C GLY A 267 -10.13 -3.41 -6.80
N LEU A 268 -10.27 -2.59 -7.83
CA LEU A 268 -10.00 -2.96 -9.22
C LEU A 268 -8.51 -3.29 -9.44
N ALA A 269 -7.60 -2.46 -8.94
CA ALA A 269 -6.16 -2.71 -9.04
C ALA A 269 -5.72 -3.96 -8.27
N GLU A 270 -6.15 -4.10 -7.02
CA GLU A 270 -5.78 -5.23 -6.15
C GLU A 270 -6.27 -6.56 -6.73
N ARG A 271 -7.53 -6.64 -7.21
CA ARG A 271 -8.07 -7.84 -7.88
C ARG A 271 -7.56 -7.97 -9.30
N GLY A 272 -7.13 -6.86 -9.88
CA GLY A 272 -6.61 -6.71 -11.23
C GLY A 272 -5.16 -7.17 -11.41
N ALA A 273 -4.48 -7.70 -10.40
CA ALA A 273 -3.04 -7.99 -10.45
C ALA A 273 -2.23 -6.77 -10.93
N GLY A 274 -2.54 -5.59 -10.39
CA GLY A 274 -1.92 -4.32 -10.75
C GLY A 274 -1.84 -3.36 -9.59
N SER A 275 -1.52 -2.10 -9.88
CA SER A 275 -1.30 -1.04 -8.90
C SER A 275 -2.35 0.06 -9.02
N PHE A 276 -2.64 0.73 -7.92
CA PHE A 276 -3.46 1.93 -7.87
C PHE A 276 -2.58 3.13 -7.54
N TYR A 277 -2.67 4.16 -8.36
CA TYR A 277 -1.99 5.43 -8.19
C TYR A 277 -2.98 6.59 -8.13
N PHE A 278 -2.63 7.65 -7.42
CA PHE A 278 -3.38 8.88 -7.39
C PHE A 278 -2.58 10.03 -8.02
N LEU A 279 -3.18 10.74 -8.97
CA LEU A 279 -2.57 11.90 -9.64
C LEU A 279 -3.00 13.20 -8.96
N GLU A 280 -2.23 13.64 -7.97
CA GLU A 280 -2.45 14.90 -7.26
C GLU A 280 -1.71 16.11 -7.86
N SER A 281 -0.71 15.86 -8.71
CA SER A 281 0.18 16.91 -9.19
C SER A 281 0.86 16.54 -10.52
N PRO A 282 1.45 17.49 -11.24
CA PRO A 282 2.30 17.21 -12.40
C PRO A 282 3.52 16.33 -12.05
N GLN A 283 4.04 16.44 -10.83
CA GLN A 283 5.13 15.60 -10.34
C GLN A 283 4.69 14.14 -10.23
N ALA A 284 3.52 13.88 -9.66
CA ALA A 284 2.94 12.54 -9.60
C ALA A 284 2.76 11.91 -11.00
N ILE A 285 2.40 12.71 -12.01
CA ILE A 285 2.31 12.25 -13.40
C ILE A 285 3.69 11.77 -13.89
N ALA A 286 4.73 12.55 -13.68
CA ALA A 286 6.08 12.21 -14.13
C ALA A 286 6.61 10.95 -13.43
N GLU A 287 6.38 10.83 -12.13
CA GLU A 287 6.75 9.67 -11.32
C GLU A 287 6.02 8.40 -11.78
N VAL A 288 4.68 8.44 -11.86
CA VAL A 288 3.88 7.27 -12.21
C VAL A 288 4.14 6.79 -13.63
N PHE A 289 4.20 7.71 -14.60
CA PHE A 289 4.38 7.34 -16.01
C PHE A 289 5.84 7.23 -16.46
N GLY A 290 6.79 7.74 -15.68
CA GLY A 290 8.22 7.70 -16.02
C GLY A 290 8.97 6.60 -15.30
N GLU A 291 8.68 6.33 -14.02
CA GLU A 291 9.47 5.41 -13.19
C GLU A 291 8.67 4.18 -12.74
N GLU A 292 7.41 4.37 -12.31
CA GLU A 292 6.66 3.31 -11.68
C GLU A 292 6.06 2.29 -12.66
N LEU A 293 5.57 2.73 -13.82
CA LEU A 293 4.87 1.84 -14.74
C LEU A 293 5.75 0.71 -15.27
N ASP A 294 7.04 0.93 -15.49
CA ASP A 294 7.94 -0.11 -15.97
C ASP A 294 8.05 -1.29 -14.99
N TYR A 295 8.16 -0.99 -13.69
CA TYR A 295 8.24 -2.01 -12.65
C TYR A 295 6.88 -2.64 -12.33
N ALA A 296 5.82 -1.84 -12.32
CA ALA A 296 4.46 -2.29 -12.03
C ALA A 296 3.84 -3.16 -13.15
N MET A 297 4.45 -3.17 -14.33
CA MET A 297 3.95 -3.96 -15.46
C MET A 297 4.47 -5.40 -15.46
N GLU A 298 5.66 -5.69 -14.90
CA GLU A 298 6.28 -7.03 -14.92
C GLU A 298 6.14 -7.73 -13.57
N PRO A 299 5.23 -8.71 -13.39
CA PRO A 299 5.10 -9.42 -12.13
C PRO A 299 6.28 -10.34 -11.86
N LEU A 300 6.84 -10.25 -10.66
CA LEU A 300 7.89 -11.15 -10.16
C LEU A 300 7.34 -12.55 -9.85
N ALA A 301 6.16 -12.62 -9.25
CA ALA A 301 5.47 -13.84 -8.91
C ALA A 301 3.94 -13.67 -8.98
N LEU A 302 3.24 -14.76 -9.17
CA LEU A 302 1.80 -14.86 -9.30
C LEU A 302 1.22 -15.80 -8.24
N ASP A 303 -0.08 -15.61 -7.90
CA ASP A 303 -0.82 -16.43 -6.92
C ASP A 303 -0.07 -16.57 -5.60
N VAL A 304 0.43 -15.44 -5.09
CA VAL A 304 1.28 -15.39 -3.90
C VAL A 304 0.41 -15.50 -2.65
N ALA A 305 0.46 -16.64 -1.98
CA ALA A 305 -0.26 -16.85 -0.72
C ALA A 305 0.71 -16.79 0.46
N VAL A 306 0.37 -15.97 1.45
CA VAL A 306 1.06 -15.87 2.73
C VAL A 306 0.09 -16.33 3.82
N GLU A 307 0.47 -17.37 4.55
CA GLU A 307 -0.32 -17.96 5.63
C GLU A 307 0.44 -17.83 6.95
N VAL A 308 -0.28 -17.53 8.02
CA VAL A 308 0.26 -17.42 9.37
C VAL A 308 -0.52 -18.33 10.31
N ALA A 309 0.19 -19.23 10.99
CA ALA A 309 -0.36 -20.07 12.05
C ALA A 309 0.27 -19.68 13.39
N ALA A 310 -0.52 -19.18 14.33
CA ALA A 310 -0.04 -18.81 15.65
C ALA A 310 0.29 -20.03 16.51
N ASP A 311 1.36 -19.95 17.30
CA ASP A 311 1.61 -20.91 18.38
C ASP A 311 0.40 -20.94 19.35
N PRO A 312 0.03 -22.08 19.93
CA PRO A 312 -1.14 -22.20 20.82
C PRO A 312 -1.18 -21.23 22.02
N ARG A 313 -0.12 -20.51 22.31
CA ARG A 313 -0.05 -19.48 23.36
C ARG A 313 -0.37 -18.08 22.86
N TRP A 314 -0.62 -17.91 21.55
CA TRP A 314 -0.85 -16.64 20.90
C TRP A 314 -2.13 -16.64 20.08
N HIS A 315 -2.70 -15.47 19.89
CA HIS A 315 -3.76 -15.19 18.94
C HIS A 315 -3.29 -14.18 17.89
N LEU A 316 -3.78 -14.34 16.68
CA LEU A 316 -3.72 -13.31 15.64
C LEU A 316 -4.72 -12.21 15.98
N GLY A 317 -4.26 -10.97 15.97
CA GLY A 317 -5.10 -9.79 16.09
C GLY A 317 -5.35 -9.12 14.74
N GLU A 318 -5.34 -7.79 14.72
CA GLU A 318 -5.53 -6.98 13.51
C GLU A 318 -4.37 -7.22 12.53
N VAL A 319 -4.71 -7.26 11.24
CA VAL A 319 -3.73 -7.33 10.15
C VAL A 319 -3.78 -6.03 9.35
N ILE A 320 -2.62 -5.42 9.14
CA ILE A 320 -2.45 -4.15 8.45
C ILE A 320 -1.54 -4.36 7.24
N GLY A 321 -1.84 -3.70 6.10
CA GLY A 321 -1.14 -3.83 4.83
C GLY A 321 -1.88 -4.70 3.82
N THR A 322 -3.07 -5.20 4.15
CA THR A 322 -3.98 -5.86 3.21
C THR A 322 -5.42 -5.75 3.68
N ARG A 323 -6.37 -5.71 2.74
CA ARG A 323 -7.81 -5.78 3.00
C ARG A 323 -8.37 -7.20 2.86
N TYR A 324 -7.59 -8.13 2.31
CA TYR A 324 -8.03 -9.47 1.93
C TYR A 324 -7.57 -10.56 2.87
N TRP A 325 -7.22 -10.17 4.10
CA TRP A 325 -6.90 -11.16 5.10
C TRP A 325 -8.10 -12.07 5.39
N ASN A 326 -7.89 -13.37 5.25
CA ASN A 326 -8.88 -14.37 5.56
C ASN A 326 -8.40 -15.21 6.74
N GLY A 327 -9.20 -15.25 7.78
CA GLY A 327 -8.89 -16.00 8.99
C GLY A 327 -8.97 -15.14 10.26
N SER A 328 -8.93 -15.79 11.40
CA SER A 328 -8.99 -15.15 12.72
C SER A 328 -8.52 -16.12 13.81
N GLY A 329 -8.17 -15.57 14.94
CA GLY A 329 -7.80 -16.36 16.11
C GLY A 329 -6.42 -17.00 15.98
N THR A 330 -6.29 -18.21 15.47
CA THR A 330 -5.01 -18.94 15.44
C THR A 330 -4.42 -19.11 14.04
N GLU A 331 -5.20 -18.91 13.00
CA GLU A 331 -4.73 -19.10 11.61
C GLU A 331 -5.36 -18.06 10.69
N GLY A 332 -4.60 -17.62 9.72
CA GLY A 332 -5.09 -16.73 8.68
C GLY A 332 -4.08 -16.54 7.57
N GLY A 333 -4.50 -15.89 6.49
CA GLY A 333 -3.62 -15.64 5.34
C GLY A 333 -4.22 -14.68 4.33
N VAL A 334 -3.40 -14.30 3.37
CA VAL A 334 -3.77 -13.47 2.23
C VAL A 334 -3.26 -14.12 0.95
N THR A 335 -4.03 -13.97 -0.13
CA THR A 335 -3.57 -14.30 -1.49
C THR A 335 -3.51 -13.01 -2.30
N LEU A 336 -2.32 -12.73 -2.82
CA LEU A 336 -2.05 -11.59 -3.70
C LEU A 336 -1.98 -12.15 -5.14
N PRO A 337 -2.75 -11.60 -6.09
CA PRO A 337 -2.74 -12.10 -7.47
C PRO A 337 -1.37 -12.01 -8.13
N ALA A 338 -0.63 -10.94 -7.84
CA ALA A 338 0.75 -10.72 -8.30
C ALA A 338 1.53 -9.90 -7.27
N VAL A 339 2.86 -10.02 -7.35
CA VAL A 339 3.81 -9.13 -6.65
C VAL A 339 4.88 -8.67 -7.63
N PHE A 340 5.45 -7.50 -7.36
CA PHE A 340 6.34 -6.78 -8.28
C PHE A 340 7.65 -6.44 -7.59
N VAL A 341 8.72 -6.26 -8.37
CA VAL A 341 9.97 -5.71 -7.82
C VAL A 341 9.73 -4.23 -7.47
N ALA A 342 10.16 -3.81 -6.30
CA ALA A 342 10.06 -2.41 -5.91
C ALA A 342 11.04 -1.55 -6.74
N SER A 343 10.57 -0.39 -7.19
CA SER A 343 11.37 0.54 -8.01
C SER A 343 12.34 1.37 -7.17
N ARG A 344 11.90 1.78 -5.96
CA ARG A 344 12.73 2.57 -5.04
C ARG A 344 13.72 1.69 -4.30
N THR A 345 15.03 2.00 -4.45
CA THR A 345 16.13 1.19 -3.92
C THR A 345 16.97 1.90 -2.87
N SER A 346 16.58 3.09 -2.43
CA SER A 346 17.30 3.87 -1.42
C SER A 346 16.34 4.60 -0.47
N ASP A 347 16.85 5.00 0.69
CA ASP A 347 16.17 5.83 1.67
C ASP A 347 15.89 7.25 1.16
N GLN A 348 16.67 7.71 0.17
CA GLN A 348 16.49 9.04 -0.41
C GLN A 348 15.30 9.04 -1.36
N PRO A 349 14.34 9.97 -1.23
CA PRO A 349 13.32 10.17 -2.23
C PRO A 349 13.95 10.39 -3.61
N GLY A 350 13.38 9.78 -4.63
CA GLY A 350 13.78 10.01 -6.02
C GLY A 350 13.53 11.46 -6.45
N GLU A 351 13.88 11.79 -7.68
CA GLU A 351 13.67 13.13 -8.27
C GLU A 351 12.18 13.54 -8.17
N TYR A 352 11.26 12.58 -8.17
CA TYR A 352 9.82 12.79 -8.26
C TYR A 352 9.06 12.44 -6.99
N GLY A 353 9.64 11.73 -6.01
CA GLY A 353 8.92 11.41 -4.78
C GLY A 353 9.35 10.14 -4.05
N ARG A 354 8.40 9.55 -3.31
CA ARG A 354 8.65 8.46 -2.37
C ARG A 354 8.00 7.12 -2.77
N ARG A 355 7.28 7.03 -3.88
CA ARG A 355 6.56 5.80 -4.28
C ARG A 355 7.49 4.63 -4.57
N GLY A 356 6.97 3.44 -4.62
CA GLY A 356 7.67 2.27 -5.12
C GLY A 356 8.64 1.59 -4.14
N ALA A 357 8.59 1.90 -2.84
CA ALA A 357 9.48 1.31 -1.84
C ALA A 357 9.14 -0.16 -1.51
N GLY A 358 8.02 -0.66 -1.96
CA GLY A 358 7.56 -2.03 -1.69
C GLY A 358 6.37 -2.08 -0.75
N GLY A 359 6.07 -3.25 -0.22
CA GLY A 359 4.95 -3.47 0.67
C GLY A 359 5.34 -4.19 1.95
N ALA A 360 4.55 -4.02 3.00
CA ALA A 360 4.70 -4.74 4.26
C ALA A 360 3.34 -5.19 4.81
N LEU A 361 3.32 -6.38 5.41
CA LEU A 361 2.18 -6.86 6.18
C LEU A 361 2.55 -6.88 7.65
N PHE A 362 1.68 -6.38 8.49
CA PHE A 362 1.82 -6.41 9.93
C PHE A 362 0.68 -7.20 10.55
N VAL A 363 1.03 -8.23 11.30
CA VAL A 363 0.08 -9.08 12.03
C VAL A 363 0.25 -8.80 13.52
N SER A 364 -0.75 -8.17 14.12
CA SER A 364 -0.78 -7.98 15.57
C SER A 364 -0.88 -9.34 16.28
N MET A 365 -0.14 -9.51 17.35
CA MET A 365 -0.08 -10.76 18.11
C MET A 365 -0.43 -10.51 19.57
N ALA A 366 -1.35 -11.30 20.11
CA ALA A 366 -1.74 -11.21 21.50
C ALA A 366 -1.46 -12.53 22.22
N PRO A 367 -0.71 -12.55 23.33
CA PRO A 367 -0.57 -13.76 24.13
C PRO A 367 -1.92 -14.10 24.78
N ILE A 368 -2.28 -15.40 24.83
CA ILE A 368 -3.52 -15.87 25.46
C ILE A 368 -3.58 -15.50 26.95
N SER A 369 -2.42 -15.42 27.57
CA SER A 369 -2.30 -15.00 28.96
C SER A 369 -1.02 -14.23 29.21
N GLY A 370 -1.12 -13.19 30.03
CA GLY A 370 0.02 -12.38 30.44
C GLY A 370 0.30 -11.21 29.49
N ASN A 371 1.49 -10.70 29.60
CA ASN A 371 1.97 -9.52 28.89
C ASN A 371 2.92 -9.94 27.75
N PRO A 372 2.86 -9.35 26.55
CA PRO A 372 3.73 -9.69 25.42
C PRO A 372 5.23 -9.57 25.76
N TRP A 373 5.62 -8.67 26.65
CA TRP A 373 6.99 -8.52 27.14
C TRP A 373 7.55 -9.72 27.88
N LYS A 374 6.71 -10.67 28.30
CA LYS A 374 7.09 -11.84 29.08
C LYS A 374 6.79 -13.16 28.36
N ALA A 375 6.21 -13.07 27.16
CA ALA A 375 5.81 -14.25 26.39
C ALA A 375 6.94 -14.70 25.46
N THR A 376 7.93 -15.44 26.00
CA THR A 376 9.09 -15.93 25.24
C THR A 376 8.82 -17.27 24.54
N GLY A 377 9.58 -17.56 23.49
CA GLY A 377 9.53 -18.81 22.71
C GLY A 377 8.75 -18.68 21.39
N PRO A 378 8.26 -19.78 20.80
CA PRO A 378 7.53 -19.77 19.54
C PRO A 378 6.30 -18.84 19.57
N VAL A 379 6.07 -18.10 18.48
CA VAL A 379 4.98 -17.15 18.30
C VAL A 379 4.10 -17.54 17.13
N ALA A 380 4.68 -17.82 15.97
CA ALA A 380 3.96 -18.21 14.76
C ALA A 380 4.87 -18.94 13.77
N ASP A 381 4.25 -19.74 12.90
CA ASP A 381 4.83 -20.25 11.67
C ASP A 381 4.22 -19.51 10.48
N VAL A 382 5.07 -19.05 9.57
CA VAL A 382 4.68 -18.35 8.34
C VAL A 382 4.99 -19.23 7.14
N ALA A 383 4.01 -19.45 6.27
CA ALA A 383 4.18 -20.16 5.01
C ALA A 383 3.96 -19.19 3.84
N LEU A 384 4.84 -19.29 2.84
CA LEU A 384 4.71 -18.63 1.55
C LEU A 384 4.55 -19.68 0.47
N SER A 385 3.61 -19.48 -0.45
CA SER A 385 3.53 -20.26 -1.69
C SER A 385 3.25 -19.32 -2.87
N TYR A 386 3.83 -19.62 -4.03
CA TYR A 386 3.68 -18.82 -5.23
C TYR A 386 4.08 -19.62 -6.47
N ARG A 387 3.81 -19.08 -7.65
CA ARG A 387 4.35 -19.56 -8.93
C ARG A 387 5.02 -18.43 -9.70
N LEU A 388 5.98 -18.78 -10.55
CA LEU A 388 6.62 -17.82 -11.44
C LEU A 388 5.76 -17.58 -12.69
N PRO A 389 5.83 -16.40 -13.31
CA PRO A 389 5.19 -16.16 -14.61
C PRO A 389 5.57 -17.22 -15.64
N GLY A 390 4.57 -17.75 -16.37
CA GLY A 390 4.79 -18.80 -17.35
C GLY A 390 5.03 -20.21 -16.79
N SER A 391 5.06 -20.38 -15.46
CA SER A 391 5.24 -21.69 -14.80
C SER A 391 3.95 -22.12 -14.09
N SER A 392 3.70 -23.43 -14.05
CA SER A 392 2.66 -24.04 -13.22
C SER A 392 3.20 -24.65 -11.92
N GLU A 393 4.51 -24.60 -11.71
CA GLU A 393 5.15 -25.12 -10.51
C GLU A 393 4.89 -24.19 -9.32
N ILE A 394 4.45 -24.76 -8.19
CA ILE A 394 4.24 -24.03 -6.94
C ILE A 394 5.51 -24.15 -6.09
N ILE A 395 6.09 -23.01 -5.77
CA ILE A 395 7.24 -22.87 -4.87
C ILE A 395 6.71 -22.57 -3.47
N THR A 396 7.25 -23.23 -2.45
CA THR A 396 6.81 -23.06 -1.06
C THR A 396 7.99 -22.81 -0.12
N GLN A 397 7.77 -21.97 0.90
CA GLN A 397 8.71 -21.69 1.99
C GLN A 397 8.00 -21.70 3.34
N ARG A 398 8.77 -21.88 4.43
CA ARG A 398 8.29 -21.72 5.80
C ARG A 398 9.33 -21.02 6.64
N VAL A 399 8.87 -20.10 7.51
CA VAL A 399 9.70 -19.35 8.45
C VAL A 399 9.02 -19.37 9.82
N ALA A 400 9.78 -19.67 10.88
CA ALA A 400 9.28 -19.64 12.25
C ALA A 400 9.60 -18.30 12.92
N VAL A 401 8.64 -17.76 13.66
CA VAL A 401 8.78 -16.54 14.46
C VAL A 401 8.82 -16.89 15.93
N ALA A 402 9.78 -16.31 16.65
CA ALA A 402 9.90 -16.49 18.09
C ALA A 402 10.18 -15.17 18.80
N SER A 403 9.62 -15.01 20.00
CA SER A 403 9.88 -13.89 20.91
C SER A 403 10.98 -14.24 21.91
N GLN A 404 11.88 -13.29 22.13
CA GLN A 404 12.86 -13.31 23.23
C GLN A 404 12.68 -12.09 24.16
N ALA A 405 11.60 -11.34 24.01
CA ALA A 405 11.25 -10.25 24.92
C ALA A 405 11.10 -10.82 26.34
N SER A 406 11.93 -10.36 27.27
CA SER A 406 12.01 -10.95 28.61
C SER A 406 11.69 -9.96 29.73
N SER A 407 11.65 -8.68 29.44
CA SER A 407 11.35 -7.63 30.42
C SER A 407 10.74 -6.42 29.71
N GLU A 408 9.83 -5.76 30.42
CA GLU A 408 9.27 -4.49 29.98
C GLU A 408 10.37 -3.41 29.99
N ALA A 409 10.51 -2.68 28.88
CA ALA A 409 11.50 -1.65 28.68
C ALA A 409 10.85 -0.36 28.10
N SER A 410 11.59 0.76 28.17
CA SER A 410 11.20 2.01 27.51
C SER A 410 11.24 1.87 25.99
N ASP A 411 12.23 1.12 25.50
CA ASP A 411 12.48 0.90 24.08
C ASP A 411 11.90 -0.43 23.62
N PRO A 412 11.42 -0.56 22.38
CA PRO A 412 10.86 -1.81 21.88
C PRO A 412 11.93 -2.90 21.83
N TRP A 413 11.53 -4.14 22.14
CA TRP A 413 12.31 -5.30 21.81
C TRP A 413 12.09 -5.64 20.32
N LEU A 414 13.16 -5.82 19.58
CA LEU A 414 13.16 -6.13 18.17
C LEU A 414 13.88 -7.46 17.92
N SER A 415 13.31 -8.32 17.10
CA SER A 415 13.94 -9.61 16.74
C SER A 415 15.13 -9.46 15.80
N ALA A 416 15.24 -8.32 15.14
CA ALA A 416 16.34 -7.92 14.27
C ALA A 416 16.44 -6.39 14.26
N GLU A 417 17.63 -5.84 14.02
CA GLU A 417 17.89 -4.41 13.96
C GLU A 417 17.03 -3.72 12.88
N SER A 418 16.96 -4.32 11.70
CA SER A 418 16.15 -3.85 10.59
C SER A 418 14.62 -3.85 10.84
N MET A 419 14.15 -4.37 11.99
CA MET A 419 12.76 -4.19 12.42
C MET A 419 12.50 -2.78 12.98
N ALA A 420 13.52 -1.98 13.26
CA ALA A 420 13.36 -0.66 13.86
C ALA A 420 12.59 0.30 12.95
N GLU A 421 12.98 0.40 11.69
CA GLU A 421 12.31 1.22 10.67
C GLU A 421 10.88 0.75 10.44
N HIS A 422 10.68 -0.55 10.27
CA HIS A 422 9.33 -1.13 10.10
C HIS A 422 8.43 -0.88 11.31
N TYR A 423 8.98 -0.92 12.53
CA TYR A 423 8.21 -0.62 13.73
C TYR A 423 7.85 0.87 13.83
N ALA A 424 8.75 1.76 13.40
CA ALA A 424 8.47 3.19 13.34
C ALA A 424 7.40 3.50 12.29
N MET A 425 7.53 2.98 11.07
CA MET A 425 6.55 3.10 10.00
C MET A 425 5.16 2.58 10.43
N TYR A 426 5.10 1.39 11.03
CA TYR A 426 3.87 0.82 11.58
C TYR A 426 3.23 1.73 12.65
N SER A 427 4.05 2.25 13.59
CA SER A 427 3.58 3.13 14.65
C SER A 427 3.10 4.48 14.12
N MET A 428 3.76 4.99 13.08
CA MET A 428 3.36 6.22 12.38
C MET A 428 1.99 6.04 11.71
N TYR A 429 1.80 4.94 10.96
CA TYR A 429 0.52 4.61 10.36
C TYR A 429 -0.61 4.52 11.39
N LEU A 430 -0.39 3.78 12.49
CA LEU A 430 -1.38 3.65 13.56
C LEU A 430 -1.75 5.00 14.18
N GLY A 431 -0.76 5.86 14.39
CA GLY A 431 -0.98 7.17 14.97
C GLY A 431 -1.75 8.11 14.05
N LEU A 432 -1.45 8.12 12.76
CA LEU A 432 -2.21 8.88 11.75
C LEU A 432 -3.64 8.35 11.64
N ARG A 433 -3.84 7.02 11.59
CA ARG A 433 -5.15 6.39 11.58
C ARG A 433 -5.96 6.75 12.82
N GLU A 434 -5.36 6.73 14.00
CA GLU A 434 -6.04 7.15 15.23
C GLU A 434 -6.44 8.63 15.18
N ALA A 435 -5.58 9.49 14.64
CA ALA A 435 -5.90 10.91 14.50
C ALA A 435 -7.08 11.16 13.54
N THR A 436 -7.14 10.43 12.40
CA THR A 436 -8.29 10.52 11.47
C THR A 436 -9.58 10.06 12.13
N ARG A 437 -9.56 8.95 12.86
CA ARG A 437 -10.72 8.43 13.62
C ARG A 437 -11.18 9.41 14.69
N GLN A 438 -10.25 10.00 15.43
CA GLN A 438 -10.58 11.01 16.44
C GLN A 438 -11.17 12.27 15.82
N ALA A 439 -10.77 12.66 14.62
CA ALA A 439 -11.28 13.85 13.95
C ALA A 439 -12.78 13.76 13.62
N GLU A 440 -13.34 12.57 13.48
CA GLU A 440 -14.78 12.37 13.31
C GLU A 440 -15.59 12.78 14.55
N TRP A 441 -14.98 12.73 15.73
CA TRP A 441 -15.66 12.95 17.01
C TRP A 441 -15.17 14.20 17.74
N SER A 442 -13.87 14.49 17.67
CA SER A 442 -13.23 15.57 18.40
C SER A 442 -11.95 16.04 17.73
N TYR A 443 -11.98 17.20 17.10
CA TYR A 443 -10.78 17.85 16.57
C TYR A 443 -9.70 18.08 17.63
N GLN A 444 -10.10 18.28 18.88
CA GLN A 444 -9.15 18.44 20.00
C GLN A 444 -8.41 17.14 20.29
N CYS A 445 -9.11 15.99 20.31
CA CYS A 445 -8.48 14.69 20.54
C CYS A 445 -7.63 14.25 19.35
N ALA A 446 -8.07 14.53 18.12
CA ALA A 446 -7.26 14.32 16.92
C ALA A 446 -5.96 15.12 16.98
N ALA A 447 -6.05 16.40 17.34
CA ALA A 447 -4.88 17.25 17.49
C ALA A 447 -3.93 16.77 18.60
N ALA A 448 -4.47 16.29 19.72
CA ALA A 448 -3.66 15.74 20.81
C ALA A 448 -2.97 14.41 20.41
N ALA A 449 -3.64 13.57 19.62
CA ALA A 449 -3.06 12.35 19.05
C ALA A 449 -1.88 12.69 18.14
N LEU A 450 -2.04 13.67 17.24
CA LEU A 450 -0.97 14.14 16.35
C LEU A 450 0.20 14.76 17.14
N ASP A 451 -0.07 15.55 18.17
CA ASP A 451 0.98 16.13 19.04
C ASP A 451 1.77 15.02 19.77
N GLN A 452 1.11 13.94 20.16
CA GLN A 452 1.77 12.78 20.80
C GLN A 452 2.61 12.01 19.77
N LEU A 453 2.03 11.75 18.60
CA LEU A 453 2.69 11.05 17.51
C LEU A 453 3.96 11.79 17.06
N ASP A 454 3.87 13.10 16.81
CA ASP A 454 5.03 13.90 16.39
C ASP A 454 6.16 13.88 17.43
N ARG A 455 5.84 13.98 18.73
CA ARG A 455 6.88 13.88 19.78
C ARG A 455 7.59 12.52 19.78
N LYS A 456 6.88 11.43 19.52
CA LYS A 456 7.46 10.09 19.47
C LYS A 456 8.30 9.91 18.21
N ALA A 457 7.78 10.36 17.07
CA ALA A 457 8.50 10.36 15.80
C ALA A 457 9.77 11.22 15.87
N ASP A 458 9.70 12.44 16.43
CA ASP A 458 10.87 13.30 16.64
C ASP A 458 11.94 12.59 17.47
N THR A 459 11.54 11.98 18.59
CA THR A 459 12.48 11.28 19.46
C THR A 459 13.16 10.11 18.75
N TRP A 460 12.41 9.32 17.99
CA TRP A 460 12.94 8.19 17.24
C TRP A 460 13.87 8.66 16.11
N ASN A 461 13.46 9.71 15.38
CA ASN A 461 14.17 10.18 14.19
C ASN A 461 15.42 11.00 14.50
N GLN A 462 15.65 11.42 15.75
CA GLN A 462 16.90 12.08 16.16
C GLN A 462 18.13 11.19 15.96
N ASP A 463 17.97 9.88 16.10
CA ASP A 463 19.05 8.91 15.92
C ASP A 463 19.01 8.23 14.54
N ALA A 464 17.81 8.05 13.96
CA ALA A 464 17.61 7.36 12.71
C ALA A 464 17.90 8.26 11.48
N ALA A 465 17.54 9.54 11.56
CA ALA A 465 17.65 10.51 10.45
C ALA A 465 16.94 10.05 9.16
N ASP A 466 15.78 9.41 9.32
CA ASP A 466 14.94 8.86 8.26
C ASP A 466 14.12 9.98 7.59
N GLU A 467 14.30 10.17 6.28
CA GLU A 467 13.64 11.24 5.52
C GLU A 467 12.14 10.98 5.32
N ASP A 468 11.70 9.72 5.27
CA ASP A 468 10.28 9.38 5.12
C ASP A 468 9.52 9.74 6.41
N ILE A 469 10.09 9.48 7.56
CA ILE A 469 9.53 9.90 8.87
C ILE A 469 9.50 11.43 8.98
N ASP A 470 10.52 12.16 8.49
CA ASP A 470 10.48 13.62 8.47
C ASP A 470 9.39 14.17 7.55
N ALA A 471 9.15 13.53 6.41
CA ALA A 471 8.05 13.89 5.53
C ALA A 471 6.68 13.63 6.17
N ASP A 472 6.53 12.54 6.91
CA ASP A 472 5.31 12.25 7.68
C ASP A 472 5.08 13.26 8.80
N ARG A 473 6.14 13.71 9.46
CA ARG A 473 6.05 14.79 10.46
C ARG A 473 5.58 16.12 9.83
N ALA A 474 6.00 16.40 8.59
CA ALA A 474 5.46 17.54 7.85
C ALA A 474 3.97 17.36 7.53
N LEU A 475 3.52 16.13 7.22
CA LEU A 475 2.12 15.79 7.02
C LEU A 475 1.31 15.97 8.32
N ILE A 476 1.84 15.50 9.46
CA ILE A 476 1.25 15.72 10.79
C ILE A 476 1.09 17.21 11.08
N ALA A 477 2.10 18.02 10.78
CA ALA A 477 2.05 19.46 11.00
C ALA A 477 0.93 20.13 10.18
N ARG A 478 0.72 19.73 8.93
CA ARG A 478 -0.39 20.20 8.08
C ARG A 478 -1.74 19.79 8.64
N PHE A 479 -1.91 18.52 8.99
CA PHE A 479 -3.14 18.02 9.58
C PHE A 479 -3.48 18.78 10.86
N ARG A 480 -2.50 18.98 11.71
CA ARG A 480 -2.61 19.75 12.95
C ARG A 480 -3.03 21.21 12.71
N ALA A 481 -2.48 21.85 11.66
CA ALA A 481 -2.83 23.21 11.27
C ALA A 481 -4.29 23.31 10.80
N ASN A 482 -4.76 22.34 9.99
CA ASN A 482 -6.14 22.29 9.52
C ASN A 482 -7.13 22.10 10.68
N LEU A 483 -6.85 21.18 11.61
CA LEU A 483 -7.67 21.00 12.81
C LEU A 483 -7.74 22.29 13.65
N THR A 484 -6.62 23.02 13.76
CA THR A 484 -6.56 24.29 14.49
C THR A 484 -7.41 25.37 13.80
N ALA A 485 -7.35 25.46 12.48
CA ALA A 485 -8.18 26.37 11.69
C ALA A 485 -9.68 26.09 11.85
N LEU A 486 -10.04 24.84 12.10
CA LEU A 486 -11.41 24.40 12.37
C LEU A 486 -11.81 24.49 13.86
N GLY A 487 -10.94 25.05 14.70
CA GLY A 487 -11.24 25.37 16.10
C GLY A 487 -10.73 24.37 17.15
N ALA A 488 -9.83 23.45 16.77
CA ALA A 488 -9.17 22.60 17.76
C ALA A 488 -8.33 23.46 18.71
N ALA A 489 -8.68 23.45 19.99
CA ALA A 489 -7.89 24.09 21.04
C ALA A 489 -6.81 23.11 21.54
N PRO A 490 -5.65 23.62 22.05
CA PRO A 490 -4.66 22.74 22.65
C PRO A 490 -5.26 21.99 23.86
N VAL A 491 -5.07 20.67 23.90
CA VAL A 491 -5.41 19.87 25.09
C VAL A 491 -4.18 19.84 25.98
N GLY A 492 -4.34 20.31 27.23
CA GLY A 492 -3.26 20.22 28.21
C GLY A 492 -3.16 18.78 28.72
N GLY A 493 -2.01 18.13 28.53
CA GLY A 493 -1.73 16.81 29.06
C GLY A 493 -1.43 15.72 28.04
N ASP A 494 -1.36 14.48 28.51
CA ASP A 494 -1.16 13.29 27.70
C ASP A 494 -2.47 12.94 26.96
N TYR A 495 -2.37 12.57 25.68
CA TYR A 495 -3.49 12.14 24.86
C TYR A 495 -4.28 11.01 25.51
N ALA A 496 -3.59 9.97 25.97
CA ALA A 496 -4.24 8.81 26.59
C ALA A 496 -5.08 9.19 27.82
N ALA A 497 -4.57 10.10 28.65
CA ALA A 497 -5.28 10.58 29.83
C ALA A 497 -6.47 11.48 29.49
N SER A 498 -6.37 12.25 28.40
CA SER A 498 -7.36 13.28 28.06
C SER A 498 -8.46 12.77 27.11
N CYS A 499 -8.14 11.83 26.21
CA CYS A 499 -9.01 11.41 25.11
C CYS A 499 -9.38 9.92 25.14
N LEU A 500 -8.58 9.05 25.74
CA LEU A 500 -8.90 7.63 25.92
C LEU A 500 -9.51 7.33 27.31
N GLY A 501 -9.35 8.21 28.28
CA GLY A 501 -9.77 8.03 29.66
C GLY A 501 -11.12 8.65 29.98
N GLY A 502 -12.16 7.86 29.93
CA GLY A 502 -13.52 8.14 30.44
C GLY A 502 -14.18 6.92 31.10
N GLY A 503 -13.41 5.89 31.42
CA GLY A 503 -13.88 4.74 32.18
C GLY A 503 -13.28 4.76 33.59
N ASP A 504 -14.15 4.90 34.59
CA ASP A 504 -13.84 4.83 36.02
C ASP A 504 -12.79 3.78 36.39
N GLY A 505 -11.90 4.16 37.32
CA GLY A 505 -10.86 3.31 37.86
C GLY A 505 -11.35 1.93 38.33
N GLY A 506 -11.22 0.94 37.45
CA GLY A 506 -11.35 -0.47 37.72
C GLY A 506 -9.96 -1.10 37.70
N THR A 507 -9.56 -1.60 38.84
CA THR A 507 -8.36 -2.39 39.08
C THR A 507 -8.23 -3.51 38.03
N GLY A 508 -7.02 -3.64 37.47
CA GLY A 508 -6.57 -4.58 36.44
C GLY A 508 -7.25 -5.93 36.41
N ASP A 509 -7.51 -6.35 35.19
CA ASP A 509 -7.49 -7.72 34.64
C ASP A 509 -8.41 -7.93 33.43
N ASP A 510 -9.07 -6.90 32.90
CA ASP A 510 -9.84 -7.03 31.65
C ASP A 510 -9.34 -6.05 30.57
N VAL A 511 -8.37 -6.49 29.74
CA VAL A 511 -8.06 -5.85 28.47
C VAL A 511 -9.22 -6.21 27.51
N VAL A 512 -10.25 -5.37 27.49
CA VAL A 512 -11.31 -5.47 26.48
C VAL A 512 -10.73 -4.92 25.18
N TYR A 513 -10.33 -5.80 24.30
CA TYR A 513 -10.22 -5.47 22.87
C TYR A 513 -11.61 -4.98 22.41
N ARG A 514 -11.78 -3.68 22.19
CA ARG A 514 -12.97 -3.18 21.52
C ARG A 514 -12.88 -3.62 20.08
N ASP A 515 -13.67 -4.63 19.76
CA ASP A 515 -13.91 -5.11 18.41
C ASP A 515 -14.32 -3.92 17.52
N GLY A 516 -13.63 -3.78 16.40
CA GLY A 516 -14.05 -2.90 15.32
C GLY A 516 -15.44 -3.32 14.79
N PRO A 517 -16.13 -2.49 14.00
CA PRO A 517 -17.52 -2.68 13.61
C PRO A 517 -17.84 -3.93 12.76
N TYR A 518 -16.91 -4.86 12.60
CA TYR A 518 -17.09 -6.12 11.85
C TYR A 518 -17.02 -7.40 12.69
N ALA A 519 -17.06 -7.33 14.01
CA ALA A 519 -17.23 -8.52 14.83
C ALA A 519 -18.69 -8.96 14.79
N CYS A 520 -19.01 -10.00 14.02
CA CYS A 520 -20.23 -10.77 14.19
C CYS A 520 -20.24 -11.36 15.59
N SER A 521 -20.97 -10.74 16.51
CA SER A 521 -21.19 -11.27 17.86
C SER A 521 -22.03 -12.55 17.77
N ALA A 522 -21.37 -13.68 17.85
CA ALA A 522 -22.00 -14.95 18.26
C ALA A 522 -22.09 -14.96 19.78
N ALA A 523 -22.97 -14.14 20.35
CA ALA A 523 -23.41 -14.29 21.73
C ALA A 523 -24.90 -14.65 21.69
N GLY A 524 -25.19 -15.91 21.99
CA GLY A 524 -26.56 -16.40 22.13
C GLY A 524 -27.28 -15.70 23.26
N ASN A 525 -28.52 -15.29 22.98
CA ASN A 525 -29.69 -15.66 23.76
C ASN A 525 -30.97 -15.06 23.16
N GLY A 526 -31.84 -15.92 22.70
CA GLY A 526 -33.30 -15.74 22.89
C GLY A 526 -34.00 -14.65 22.05
N GLY A 527 -34.12 -14.82 20.73
CA GLY A 527 -35.01 -13.95 19.94
C GLY A 527 -35.31 -14.38 18.50
N GLY A 528 -34.67 -15.42 18.00
CA GLY A 528 -34.74 -15.84 16.59
C GLY A 528 -35.99 -16.60 16.11
N TRP A 529 -36.98 -16.85 16.95
CA TRP A 529 -38.16 -17.68 16.58
C TRP A 529 -39.30 -16.91 15.93
N TRP A 530 -39.33 -15.58 15.99
CA TRP A 530 -40.43 -14.79 15.44
C TRP A 530 -40.28 -14.44 13.95
N ILE A 531 -39.08 -14.43 13.41
CA ILE A 531 -38.83 -14.07 11.98
C ILE A 531 -39.13 -15.27 11.05
N LEU A 532 -38.85 -16.50 11.48
CA LEU A 532 -39.20 -17.71 10.71
C LEU A 532 -40.71 -17.98 10.68
N ALA A 533 -41.47 -17.55 11.69
CA ALA A 533 -42.92 -17.66 11.71
C ALA A 533 -43.62 -16.72 10.72
N LEU A 534 -43.03 -15.54 10.44
CA LEU A 534 -43.60 -14.57 9.47
C LEU A 534 -43.33 -14.98 8.01
N VAL A 535 -42.21 -15.61 7.72
CA VAL A 535 -41.89 -16.11 6.36
C VAL A 535 -42.76 -17.35 6.03
N ALA A 536 -43.02 -18.22 7.00
CA ALA A 536 -43.89 -19.37 6.82
C ALA A 536 -45.40 -18.98 6.61
N LEU A 537 -45.84 -17.89 7.24
CA LEU A 537 -47.21 -17.37 7.07
C LEU A 537 -47.46 -16.70 5.72
N VAL A 538 -46.45 -16.09 5.12
CA VAL A 538 -46.53 -15.50 3.78
C VAL A 538 -46.48 -16.59 2.70
N TYR A 539 -45.76 -17.70 2.94
CA TYR A 539 -45.69 -18.82 1.99
C TYR A 539 -46.96 -19.67 1.97
N LEU A 540 -47.66 -19.82 3.09
CA LEU A 540 -48.90 -20.58 3.19
C LEU A 540 -50.12 -19.80 2.70
N ARG A 541 -50.08 -18.47 2.60
CA ARG A 541 -51.19 -17.66 2.05
C ARG A 541 -51.21 -17.57 0.53
N ARG A 542 -50.19 -18.06 -0.18
CA ARG A 542 -50.13 -18.09 -1.65
C ARG A 542 -50.53 -19.43 -2.28
N ARG A 543 -51.00 -20.41 -1.52
CA ARG A 543 -51.54 -21.66 -2.06
C ARG A 543 -52.94 -21.93 -1.50
N ARG A 544 -53.93 -21.19 -1.98
CA ARG A 544 -55.32 -21.62 -2.11
C ARG A 544 -55.91 -21.01 -3.38
N PRO A 545 -56.71 -21.83 -4.12
CA PRO A 545 -57.07 -21.64 -5.52
C PRO A 545 -57.93 -20.43 -5.79
#